data_6de84395f922f423350cf7fac2235029
#
_entry.id   6de84395f922f423350cf7fac2235029
#
_cell.length_a   1.000
_cell.length_b   1.000
_cell.length_c   1.000
_cell.angle_alpha   90.00
_cell.angle_beta   90.00
_cell.angle_gamma   90.00
#
_symmetry.space_group_name_H-M   'P 1'
#
loop_
_entity.id
_entity.type
_entity.pdbx_description
1 polymer ?
#
loop_
_entity_poly.entity_id
_entity_poly.type
_entity_poly.pdbx_seq_one_letter_code
_entity_poly.pdbx_strand_id
1 'polypeptide(L)'
;MQMRYRTKLICAAFIMPLAALIFSLSWGRYQLSFIKILSILFRTDAFAAVTTADYNIFMNIRLPRTLFVFLSGGAIGLSGVSLQSLFRNPLVAPDIIGVSTGASLGAAIGIVLLHTSAAGIQLCAFAGGIGATLLVLQLSNIGGEHSLIRLVLAGVIINALAGAGVSLIKYMADPLNELPALEFWLMGCFNVITWKKLAAFLPIAVAGCSFIIMFRRQLNILSLGDEEAASLGTPVKKMRLLFIITSTLLVASVVSVAGIISWIGLIAPHVIRLLFGNNNYKVAPLSFMCGAALLLFADTVARSLSGNEIPVSIITAVIGAPILAQLMLRRNNDIWIGI
;
A
#
# COMPACT_ATOMS: atom_id res chain seq x y z
N MET A 1 -24.19 -26.29 1.54
CA MET A 1 -23.64 -25.60 2.71
C MET A 1 -22.45 -24.69 2.37
N GLN A 2 -21.46 -25.11 1.59
CA GLN A 2 -20.28 -24.34 1.17
C GLN A 2 -20.60 -23.04 0.39
N MET A 3 -21.59 -23.03 -0.48
CA MET A 3 -21.95 -21.86 -1.30
C MET A 3 -22.51 -20.70 -0.44
N ARG A 4 -23.36 -20.99 0.54
CA ARG A 4 -23.87 -19.99 1.50
C ARG A 4 -22.78 -19.42 2.41
N TYR A 5 -21.78 -20.22 2.77
CA TYR A 5 -20.64 -19.75 3.59
C TYR A 5 -19.74 -18.81 2.78
N ARG A 6 -19.43 -19.14 1.53
CA ARG A 6 -18.65 -18.28 0.62
C ARG A 6 -19.34 -16.94 0.33
N THR A 7 -20.66 -16.94 0.14
CA THR A 7 -21.42 -15.69 -0.04
C THR A 7 -21.35 -14.80 1.20
N LYS A 8 -21.50 -15.37 2.40
CA LYS A 8 -21.36 -14.62 3.66
C LYS A 8 -19.97 -14.01 3.82
N LEU A 9 -18.90 -14.72 3.46
CA LEU A 9 -17.54 -14.22 3.50
C LEU A 9 -17.30 -13.08 2.49
N ILE A 10 -17.88 -13.16 1.29
CA ILE A 10 -17.80 -12.07 0.31
C ILE A 10 -18.52 -10.83 0.84
N CYS A 11 -19.74 -10.97 1.37
CA CYS A 11 -20.45 -9.87 2.00
C CYS A 11 -19.65 -9.26 3.17
N ALA A 12 -19.05 -10.09 4.03
CA ALA A 12 -18.20 -9.63 5.12
C ALA A 12 -16.98 -8.84 4.62
N ALA A 13 -16.34 -9.27 3.53
CA ALA A 13 -15.20 -8.59 2.92
C ALA A 13 -15.54 -7.20 2.34
N PHE A 14 -16.80 -6.94 1.98
CA PHE A 14 -17.28 -5.59 1.59
C PHE A 14 -17.76 -4.78 2.78
N ILE A 15 -18.37 -5.42 3.79
CA ILE A 15 -18.86 -4.73 5.00
C ILE A 15 -17.69 -4.27 5.86
N MET A 16 -16.62 -5.05 5.98
CA MET A 16 -15.47 -4.76 6.83
C MET A 16 -14.81 -3.40 6.51
N PRO A 17 -14.48 -3.06 5.25
CA PRO A 17 -13.89 -1.74 4.94
C PRO A 17 -14.87 -0.58 5.13
N LEU A 18 -16.18 -0.79 4.92
CA LEU A 18 -17.20 0.20 5.21
C LEU A 18 -17.29 0.45 6.73
N ALA A 19 -17.29 -0.61 7.53
CA ALA A 19 -17.26 -0.50 8.98
C ALA A 19 -15.98 0.17 9.48
N ALA A 20 -14.81 -0.19 8.89
CA ALA A 20 -13.54 0.45 9.20
C ALA A 20 -13.52 1.93 8.82
N LEU A 21 -14.17 2.32 7.72
CA LEU A 21 -14.31 3.71 7.28
C LEU A 21 -15.17 4.51 8.26
N ILE A 22 -16.33 4.00 8.63
CA ILE A 22 -17.23 4.63 9.62
C ILE A 22 -16.52 4.75 10.97
N PHE A 23 -15.85 3.69 11.41
CA PHE A 23 -15.07 3.68 12.63
C PHE A 23 -13.95 4.73 12.59
N SER A 24 -13.19 4.80 11.49
CA SER A 24 -12.12 5.77 11.28
C SER A 24 -12.62 7.22 11.29
N LEU A 25 -13.79 7.50 10.71
CA LEU A 25 -14.40 8.84 10.73
C LEU A 25 -14.92 9.24 12.12
N SER A 26 -15.43 8.29 12.89
CA SER A 26 -16.02 8.56 14.22
C SER A 26 -14.97 8.58 15.34
N TRP A 27 -13.99 7.69 15.27
CA TRP A 27 -13.00 7.46 16.33
C TRP A 27 -11.73 8.32 16.13
N GLY A 28 -11.24 8.94 17.20
CA GLY A 28 -10.02 9.73 17.21
C GLY A 28 -9.93 10.62 18.44
N ARG A 29 -8.84 11.36 18.61
CA ARG A 29 -8.59 12.22 19.78
C ARG A 29 -9.72 13.22 20.05
N TYR A 30 -10.24 13.84 19.01
CA TYR A 30 -11.41 14.71 19.10
C TYR A 30 -12.66 13.86 18.91
N GLN A 31 -13.51 13.78 19.91
CA GLN A 31 -14.72 12.97 19.85
C GLN A 31 -15.80 13.66 19.01
N LEU A 32 -16.07 13.11 17.84
CA LEU A 32 -17.20 13.50 17.01
C LEU A 32 -18.27 12.42 17.10
N SER A 33 -19.45 12.80 17.59
CA SER A 33 -20.57 11.86 17.61
C SER A 33 -21.01 11.54 16.19
N PHE A 34 -21.48 10.31 15.97
CA PHE A 34 -21.96 9.87 14.65
C PHE A 34 -23.09 10.75 14.11
N ILE A 35 -23.94 11.29 15.00
CA ILE A 35 -25.02 12.22 14.65
C ILE A 35 -24.45 13.52 14.07
N LYS A 36 -23.39 14.09 14.67
CA LYS A 36 -22.71 15.28 14.15
C LYS A 36 -22.09 15.01 12.77
N ILE A 37 -21.50 13.84 12.56
CA ILE A 37 -20.93 13.45 11.26
C ILE A 37 -22.01 13.40 10.19
N LEU A 38 -23.14 12.74 10.48
CA LEU A 38 -24.28 12.68 9.56
C LEU A 38 -24.84 14.07 9.28
N SER A 39 -24.97 14.92 10.31
CA SER A 39 -25.47 16.27 10.14
C SER A 39 -24.55 17.17 9.31
N ILE A 40 -23.22 16.98 9.38
CA ILE A 40 -22.27 17.67 8.51
C ILE A 40 -22.42 17.20 7.05
N LEU A 41 -22.54 15.88 6.84
CA LEU A 41 -22.62 15.30 5.49
C LEU A 41 -23.94 15.63 4.77
N PHE A 42 -25.05 15.54 5.50
CA PHE A 42 -26.39 15.65 4.93
C PHE A 42 -27.11 16.98 5.25
N ARG A 43 -26.43 17.89 6.00
CA ARG A 43 -27.00 19.19 6.44
C ARG A 43 -28.38 19.06 7.06
N THR A 44 -28.54 18.08 7.97
CA THR A 44 -29.80 17.84 8.69
C THR A 44 -30.05 18.93 9.75
N ASP A 45 -31.25 18.96 10.35
CA ASP A 45 -31.61 19.94 11.39
C ASP A 45 -30.64 19.92 12.57
N ALA A 46 -30.03 18.77 12.89
CA ALA A 46 -28.97 18.65 13.89
C ALA A 46 -27.66 19.40 13.52
N PHE A 47 -27.55 19.96 12.30
CA PHE A 47 -26.40 20.76 11.88
C PHE A 47 -26.25 22.04 12.70
N ALA A 48 -27.34 22.59 13.24
CA ALA A 48 -27.29 23.76 14.14
C ALA A 48 -26.49 23.51 15.43
N ALA A 49 -26.33 22.25 15.85
CA ALA A 49 -25.50 21.86 17.00
C ALA A 49 -24.03 21.60 16.65
N VAL A 50 -23.64 21.73 15.38
CA VAL A 50 -22.27 21.53 14.88
C VAL A 50 -21.48 22.81 15.07
N THR A 51 -20.38 22.74 15.82
CA THR A 51 -19.46 23.89 15.95
C THR A 51 -18.58 24.03 14.70
N THR A 52 -18.02 25.23 14.49
CA THR A 52 -17.05 25.47 13.42
C THR A 52 -15.82 24.54 13.56
N ALA A 53 -15.42 24.23 14.79
CA ALA A 53 -14.34 23.27 15.07
C ALA A 53 -14.70 21.85 14.61
N ASP A 54 -15.91 21.35 14.93
CA ASP A 54 -16.41 20.06 14.50
C ASP A 54 -16.35 19.92 12.97
N TYR A 55 -16.86 20.97 12.26
CA TYR A 55 -16.87 21.02 10.80
C TYR A 55 -15.45 20.98 10.22
N ASN A 56 -14.55 21.84 10.72
CA ASN A 56 -13.19 21.93 10.21
C ASN A 56 -12.39 20.66 10.47
N ILE A 57 -12.50 20.06 11.66
CA ILE A 57 -11.81 18.80 11.98
C ILE A 57 -12.31 17.67 11.08
N PHE A 58 -13.63 17.58 10.88
CA PHE A 58 -14.19 16.53 10.03
C PHE A 58 -13.83 16.75 8.56
N MET A 59 -14.14 17.91 7.99
CA MET A 59 -14.00 18.17 6.55
C MET A 59 -12.56 18.36 6.09
N ASN A 60 -11.71 19.01 6.89
CA ASN A 60 -10.37 19.40 6.44
C ASN A 60 -9.25 18.48 6.94
N ILE A 61 -9.51 17.69 8.00
CA ILE A 61 -8.50 16.80 8.57
C ILE A 61 -8.93 15.33 8.40
N ARG A 62 -10.08 14.92 8.95
CA ARG A 62 -10.47 13.50 8.98
C ARG A 62 -10.86 12.94 7.63
N LEU A 63 -11.71 13.63 6.92
CA LEU A 63 -12.27 13.12 5.67
C LEU A 63 -11.18 12.91 4.59
N PRO A 64 -10.31 13.89 4.27
CA PRO A 64 -9.24 13.68 3.30
C PRO A 64 -8.25 12.59 3.74
N ARG A 65 -7.89 12.53 5.03
CA ARG A 65 -7.04 11.48 5.59
C ARG A 65 -7.65 10.11 5.43
N THR A 66 -8.89 9.92 5.88
CA THR A 66 -9.58 8.63 5.83
C THR A 66 -9.75 8.13 4.38
N LEU A 67 -10.10 9.01 3.45
CA LEU A 67 -10.19 8.67 2.02
C LEU A 67 -8.81 8.31 1.43
N PHE A 68 -7.78 9.06 1.77
CA PHE A 68 -6.42 8.76 1.33
C PHE A 68 -5.95 7.39 1.86
N VAL A 69 -6.13 7.11 3.15
CA VAL A 69 -5.76 5.85 3.79
C VAL A 69 -6.54 4.67 3.18
N PHE A 70 -7.84 4.83 2.96
CA PHE A 70 -8.67 3.82 2.29
C PHE A 70 -8.13 3.45 0.91
N LEU A 71 -7.90 4.45 0.07
CA LEU A 71 -7.40 4.25 -1.29
C LEU A 71 -5.96 3.70 -1.28
N SER A 72 -5.11 4.19 -0.37
CA SER A 72 -3.74 3.71 -0.22
C SER A 72 -3.66 2.25 0.17
N GLY A 73 -4.45 1.84 1.17
CA GLY A 73 -4.52 0.44 1.59
C GLY A 73 -4.99 -0.48 0.48
N GLY A 74 -6.01 -0.06 -0.28
CA GLY A 74 -6.50 -0.77 -1.46
C GLY A 74 -5.47 -0.84 -2.58
N ALA A 75 -4.79 0.26 -2.89
CA ALA A 75 -3.76 0.34 -3.91
C ALA A 75 -2.55 -0.55 -3.60
N ILE A 76 -2.05 -0.53 -2.35
CA ILE A 76 -0.96 -1.40 -1.89
C ILE A 76 -1.41 -2.88 -1.94
N GLY A 77 -2.65 -3.18 -1.51
CA GLY A 77 -3.21 -4.54 -1.59
C GLY A 77 -3.28 -5.07 -3.03
N LEU A 78 -3.75 -4.25 -3.98
CA LEU A 78 -3.76 -4.61 -5.41
C LEU A 78 -2.36 -4.77 -6.00
N SER A 79 -1.41 -3.89 -5.62
CA SER A 79 -0.02 -4.02 -6.01
C SER A 79 0.57 -5.35 -5.53
N GLY A 80 0.23 -5.75 -4.29
CA GLY A 80 0.59 -7.06 -3.76
C GLY A 80 0.02 -8.21 -4.58
N VAL A 81 -1.29 -8.18 -4.92
CA VAL A 81 -1.90 -9.21 -5.81
C VAL A 81 -1.16 -9.33 -7.13
N SER A 82 -0.87 -8.18 -7.75
CA SER A 82 -0.18 -8.10 -9.03
C SER A 82 1.18 -8.79 -8.96
N LEU A 83 2.02 -8.37 -8.01
CA LEU A 83 3.38 -8.89 -7.89
C LEU A 83 3.41 -10.35 -7.43
N GLN A 84 2.56 -10.77 -6.46
CA GLN A 84 2.45 -12.16 -6.05
C GLN A 84 2.04 -13.08 -7.21
N SER A 85 1.15 -12.62 -8.09
CA SER A 85 0.75 -13.37 -9.30
C SER A 85 1.88 -13.45 -10.32
N LEU A 86 2.58 -12.34 -10.58
CA LEU A 86 3.70 -12.29 -11.52
C LEU A 86 4.87 -13.17 -11.09
N PHE A 87 5.21 -13.11 -9.80
CA PHE A 87 6.31 -13.90 -9.23
C PHE A 87 5.91 -15.33 -8.84
N ARG A 88 4.63 -15.66 -8.98
CA ARG A 88 4.08 -16.97 -8.55
C ARG A 88 4.48 -17.34 -7.13
N ASN A 89 4.58 -16.32 -6.27
CA ASN A 89 5.00 -16.46 -4.88
C ASN A 89 4.14 -15.57 -3.99
N PRO A 90 3.34 -16.13 -3.07
CA PRO A 90 2.45 -15.37 -2.20
C PRO A 90 3.17 -14.56 -1.12
N LEU A 91 4.48 -14.75 -0.95
CA LEU A 91 5.31 -14.02 0.00
C LEU A 91 5.98 -12.78 -0.61
N VAL A 92 5.75 -12.49 -1.87
CA VAL A 92 6.27 -11.29 -2.53
C VAL A 92 5.51 -10.06 -2.04
N ALA A 93 6.27 -9.07 -1.60
CA ALA A 93 5.78 -7.73 -1.26
C ALA A 93 6.22 -6.72 -2.33
N PRO A 94 5.55 -5.57 -2.46
CA PRO A 94 5.95 -4.53 -3.41
C PRO A 94 7.39 -4.03 -3.26
N ASP A 95 7.97 -4.16 -2.08
CA ASP A 95 9.33 -3.71 -1.78
C ASP A 95 10.42 -4.51 -2.51
N ILE A 96 10.11 -5.70 -3.02
CA ILE A 96 11.08 -6.55 -3.72
C ILE A 96 11.65 -5.90 -4.99
N ILE A 97 10.90 -4.99 -5.61
CA ILE A 97 11.31 -4.26 -6.81
C ILE A 97 11.97 -2.89 -6.51
N GLY A 98 12.34 -2.63 -5.27
CA GLY A 98 13.13 -1.47 -4.87
C GLY A 98 12.35 -0.16 -4.69
N VAL A 99 11.03 -0.15 -4.84
CA VAL A 99 10.25 1.09 -4.84
C VAL A 99 10.30 1.84 -3.50
N SER A 100 10.16 1.14 -2.37
CA SER A 100 10.15 1.78 -1.05
C SER A 100 11.54 2.26 -0.63
N THR A 101 12.58 1.48 -0.89
CA THR A 101 13.97 1.86 -0.58
C THR A 101 14.46 3.00 -1.49
N GLY A 102 14.08 2.97 -2.77
CA GLY A 102 14.35 4.07 -3.68
C GLY A 102 13.63 5.37 -3.28
N ALA A 103 12.37 5.28 -2.83
CA ALA A 103 11.64 6.42 -2.30
C ALA A 103 12.29 6.95 -1.01
N SER A 104 12.79 6.07 -0.15
CA SER A 104 13.54 6.44 1.06
C SER A 104 14.82 7.22 0.74
N LEU A 105 15.57 6.74 -0.26
CA LEU A 105 16.77 7.45 -0.72
C LEU A 105 16.42 8.82 -1.30
N GLY A 106 15.38 8.89 -2.12
CA GLY A 106 14.90 10.16 -2.66
C GLY A 106 14.46 11.13 -1.57
N ALA A 107 13.73 10.67 -0.55
CA ALA A 107 13.34 11.49 0.59
C ALA A 107 14.56 11.96 1.40
N ALA A 108 15.52 11.08 1.66
CA ALA A 108 16.76 11.42 2.35
C ALA A 108 17.54 12.51 1.61
N ILE A 109 17.66 12.40 0.28
CA ILE A 109 18.25 13.44 -0.56
C ILE A 109 17.47 14.76 -0.42
N GLY A 110 16.13 14.71 -0.49
CA GLY A 110 15.28 15.89 -0.38
C GLY A 110 15.38 16.58 0.97
N ILE A 111 15.45 15.83 2.07
CA ILE A 111 15.50 16.38 3.43
C ILE A 111 16.90 16.93 3.75
N VAL A 112 17.94 16.11 3.56
CA VAL A 112 19.30 16.36 4.07
C VAL A 112 20.18 17.11 3.07
N LEU A 113 20.15 16.75 1.79
CA LEU A 113 21.06 17.34 0.80
C LEU A 113 20.45 18.57 0.11
N LEU A 114 19.16 18.55 -0.18
CA LEU A 114 18.50 19.64 -0.92
C LEU A 114 17.76 20.60 -0.01
N HIS A 115 17.54 20.28 1.26
CA HIS A 115 16.78 21.09 2.24
C HIS A 115 15.48 21.66 1.64
N THR A 116 14.79 20.83 0.86
CA THR A 116 13.66 21.28 0.04
C THR A 116 12.35 21.30 0.83
N SER A 117 11.33 21.93 0.26
CA SER A 117 9.99 21.96 0.84
C SER A 117 9.36 20.56 0.93
N ALA A 118 8.29 20.41 1.72
CA ALA A 118 7.54 19.17 1.82
C ALA A 118 7.08 18.61 0.45
N ALA A 119 6.75 19.48 -0.51
CA ALA A 119 6.41 19.08 -1.87
C ALA A 119 7.65 18.60 -2.65
N GLY A 120 8.81 19.22 -2.44
CA GLY A 120 10.08 18.80 -3.01
C GLY A 120 10.51 17.43 -2.49
N ILE A 121 10.40 17.19 -1.17
CA ILE A 121 10.67 15.89 -0.56
C ILE A 121 9.76 14.81 -1.18
N GLN A 122 8.48 15.12 -1.34
CA GLN A 122 7.52 14.21 -1.98
C GLN A 122 7.92 13.87 -3.43
N LEU A 123 8.34 14.87 -4.22
CA LEU A 123 8.81 14.66 -5.59
C LEU A 123 10.10 13.85 -5.64
N CYS A 124 11.08 14.14 -4.77
CA CYS A 124 12.31 13.36 -4.66
C CYS A 124 12.03 11.90 -4.30
N ALA A 125 11.14 11.65 -3.32
CA ALA A 125 10.74 10.31 -2.92
C ALA A 125 10.03 9.57 -4.07
N PHE A 126 9.09 10.22 -4.75
CA PHE A 126 8.39 9.63 -5.90
C PHE A 126 9.36 9.28 -7.04
N ALA A 127 10.23 10.22 -7.40
CA ALA A 127 11.24 10.01 -8.44
C ALA A 127 12.25 8.91 -8.05
N GLY A 128 12.66 8.88 -6.77
CA GLY A 128 13.56 7.85 -6.23
C GLY A 128 12.96 6.44 -6.31
N GLY A 129 11.67 6.30 -5.95
CA GLY A 129 10.96 5.01 -6.05
C GLY A 129 10.81 4.51 -7.49
N ILE A 130 10.44 5.39 -8.41
CA ILE A 130 10.37 5.06 -9.84
C ILE A 130 11.77 4.77 -10.40
N GLY A 131 12.75 5.62 -10.09
CA GLY A 131 14.13 5.45 -10.55
C GLY A 131 14.74 4.11 -10.13
N ALA A 132 14.56 3.73 -8.85
CA ALA A 132 15.01 2.44 -8.35
C ALA A 132 14.37 1.27 -9.11
N THR A 133 13.06 1.30 -9.33
CA THR A 133 12.38 0.25 -10.11
C THR A 133 12.85 0.22 -11.57
N LEU A 134 13.07 1.36 -12.21
CA LEU A 134 13.63 1.40 -13.57
C LEU A 134 15.03 0.80 -13.63
N LEU A 135 15.88 1.07 -12.63
CA LEU A 135 17.22 0.45 -12.51
C LEU A 135 17.10 -1.06 -12.32
N VAL A 136 16.16 -1.54 -11.50
CA VAL A 136 15.88 -2.98 -11.34
C VAL A 136 15.47 -3.60 -12.67
N LEU A 137 14.59 -2.97 -13.43
CA LEU A 137 14.15 -3.45 -14.74
C LEU A 137 15.31 -3.48 -15.74
N GLN A 138 16.15 -2.44 -15.78
CA GLN A 138 17.32 -2.37 -16.64
C GLN A 138 18.34 -3.47 -16.30
N LEU A 139 18.68 -3.61 -15.02
CA LEU A 139 19.62 -4.60 -14.54
C LEU A 139 19.14 -6.04 -14.81
N SER A 140 17.84 -6.30 -14.64
CA SER A 140 17.25 -7.62 -14.90
C SER A 140 17.26 -8.02 -16.38
N ASN A 141 17.34 -7.05 -17.29
CA ASN A 141 17.34 -7.28 -18.75
C ASN A 141 18.74 -7.52 -19.32
N ILE A 142 19.80 -7.34 -18.55
CA ILE A 142 21.17 -7.59 -19.01
C ILE A 142 21.32 -9.09 -19.33
N GLY A 143 21.72 -9.41 -20.59
CA GLY A 143 21.87 -10.79 -21.09
C GLY A 143 20.66 -11.36 -21.82
N GLY A 144 19.62 -10.58 -22.08
CA GLY A 144 18.56 -10.92 -23.04
C GLY A 144 17.46 -11.87 -22.55
N GLU A 145 17.65 -12.57 -21.45
CA GLU A 145 16.65 -13.46 -20.86
C GLU A 145 15.85 -12.76 -19.77
N HIS A 146 14.55 -12.67 -19.94
CA HIS A 146 13.62 -12.08 -18.96
C HIS A 146 13.25 -13.06 -17.85
N SER A 147 14.19 -13.40 -16.96
CA SER A 147 13.95 -14.31 -15.86
C SER A 147 13.42 -13.56 -14.62
N LEU A 148 12.39 -14.12 -13.97
CA LEU A 148 11.89 -13.63 -12.68
C LEU A 148 12.96 -13.65 -11.60
N ILE A 149 13.87 -14.63 -11.65
CA ILE A 149 14.99 -14.74 -10.70
C ILE A 149 15.91 -13.53 -10.85
N ARG A 150 16.25 -13.14 -12.09
CA ARG A 150 17.07 -11.94 -12.33
C ARG A 150 16.41 -10.66 -11.85
N LEU A 151 15.08 -10.57 -11.97
CA LEU A 151 14.34 -9.41 -11.47
C LEU A 151 14.41 -9.32 -9.93
N VAL A 152 14.30 -10.45 -9.22
CA VAL A 152 14.46 -10.51 -7.77
C VAL A 152 15.88 -10.14 -7.36
N LEU A 153 16.90 -10.73 -8.01
CA LEU A 153 18.31 -10.43 -7.71
C LEU A 153 18.64 -8.95 -7.97
N ALA A 154 18.17 -8.40 -9.09
CA ALA A 154 18.31 -6.96 -9.38
C ALA A 154 17.66 -6.11 -8.28
N GLY A 155 16.46 -6.51 -7.81
CA GLY A 155 15.80 -5.86 -6.69
C GLY A 155 16.62 -5.89 -5.41
N VAL A 156 17.20 -7.04 -5.06
CA VAL A 156 18.10 -7.17 -3.89
C VAL A 156 19.30 -6.25 -4.00
N ILE A 157 19.94 -6.18 -5.18
CA ILE A 157 21.11 -5.31 -5.41
C ILE A 157 20.72 -3.84 -5.25
N ILE A 158 19.67 -3.39 -5.92
CA ILE A 158 19.23 -1.99 -5.86
C ILE A 158 18.75 -1.61 -4.46
N ASN A 159 18.03 -2.51 -3.76
CA ASN A 159 17.63 -2.30 -2.37
C ASN A 159 18.85 -2.13 -1.45
N ALA A 160 19.89 -2.94 -1.62
CA ALA A 160 21.12 -2.83 -0.84
C ALA A 160 21.86 -1.51 -1.10
N LEU A 161 21.99 -1.10 -2.37
CA LEU A 161 22.62 0.16 -2.76
C LEU A 161 21.82 1.38 -2.27
N ALA A 162 20.50 1.38 -2.44
CA ALA A 162 19.65 2.47 -1.95
C ALA A 162 19.69 2.54 -0.41
N GLY A 163 19.66 1.40 0.29
CA GLY A 163 19.80 1.33 1.75
C GLY A 163 21.14 1.85 2.24
N ALA A 164 22.23 1.51 1.56
CA ALA A 164 23.56 2.06 1.85
C ALA A 164 23.60 3.60 1.64
N GLY A 165 22.97 4.09 0.57
CA GLY A 165 22.82 5.53 0.32
C GLY A 165 22.04 6.25 1.43
N VAL A 166 20.92 5.68 1.89
CA VAL A 166 20.16 6.21 3.03
C VAL A 166 21.04 6.25 4.30
N SER A 167 21.79 5.17 4.57
CA SER A 167 22.67 5.10 5.74
C SER A 167 23.79 6.15 5.68
N LEU A 168 24.37 6.37 4.50
CA LEU A 168 25.38 7.41 4.31
C LEU A 168 24.82 8.81 4.56
N ILE A 169 23.63 9.10 4.04
CA ILE A 169 22.97 10.40 4.24
C ILE A 169 22.61 10.59 5.72
N LYS A 170 22.12 9.56 6.42
CA LYS A 170 21.89 9.62 7.88
C LYS A 170 23.15 9.94 8.66
N TYR A 171 24.29 9.38 8.26
CA TYR A 171 25.59 9.66 8.89
C TYR A 171 26.02 11.12 8.72
N MET A 172 25.66 11.74 7.60
CA MET A 172 25.97 13.15 7.28
C MET A 172 24.95 14.14 7.85
N ALA A 173 23.76 13.69 8.22
CA ALA A 173 22.65 14.53 8.64
C ALA A 173 22.89 15.23 9.98
N ASP A 174 22.36 16.46 10.14
CA ASP A 174 22.35 17.14 11.44
C ASP A 174 21.57 16.32 12.49
N PRO A 175 22.23 15.96 13.63
CA PRO A 175 21.60 15.11 14.65
C PRO A 175 20.35 15.73 15.30
N LEU A 176 20.24 17.06 15.32
CA LEU A 176 19.16 17.74 16.05
C LEU A 176 17.92 18.01 15.20
N ASN A 177 18.10 18.24 13.90
CA ASN A 177 17.00 18.66 13.03
C ASN A 177 16.71 17.66 11.89
N GLU A 178 17.71 17.29 11.10
CA GLU A 178 17.53 16.52 9.86
C GLU A 178 17.33 15.02 10.14
N LEU A 179 18.16 14.46 11.00
CA LEU A 179 18.11 13.04 11.34
C LEU A 179 16.77 12.65 11.97
N PRO A 180 16.22 13.35 12.97
CA PRO A 180 14.89 13.08 13.49
C PRO A 180 13.78 13.22 12.44
N ALA A 181 13.86 14.24 11.56
CA ALA A 181 12.90 14.44 10.50
C ALA A 181 12.90 13.28 9.49
N LEU A 182 14.10 12.82 9.09
CA LEU A 182 14.27 11.68 8.20
C LEU A 182 13.79 10.37 8.84
N GLU A 183 14.14 10.11 10.10
CA GLU A 183 13.68 8.92 10.83
C GLU A 183 12.15 8.89 10.93
N PHE A 184 11.52 10.02 11.25
CA PHE A 184 10.08 10.11 11.31
C PHE A 184 9.42 9.88 9.94
N TRP A 185 10.02 10.42 8.86
CA TRP A 185 9.54 10.19 7.50
C TRP A 185 9.62 8.69 7.11
N LEU A 186 10.74 8.02 7.46
CA LEU A 186 10.94 6.60 7.15
C LEU A 186 9.96 5.68 7.89
N MET A 187 9.50 6.09 9.08
CA MET A 187 8.51 5.32 9.84
C MET A 187 7.09 5.39 9.28
N GLY A 188 6.80 6.35 8.41
CA GLY A 188 5.51 6.50 7.75
C GLY A 188 4.36 6.99 8.63
N CYS A 189 3.65 8.01 8.16
CA CYS A 189 2.50 8.59 8.88
C CYS A 189 1.51 9.27 7.91
N PHE A 190 0.27 9.47 8.38
CA PHE A 190 -0.79 10.13 7.60
C PHE A 190 -1.19 11.50 8.16
N ASN A 191 -0.42 12.07 9.09
CA ASN A 191 -0.73 13.36 9.72
C ASN A 191 -0.65 14.57 8.77
N VAL A 192 0.04 14.41 7.65
CA VAL A 192 0.29 15.46 6.65
C VAL A 192 -0.72 15.48 5.51
N ILE A 193 -1.76 14.63 5.54
CA ILE A 193 -2.71 14.50 4.44
C ILE A 193 -3.65 15.70 4.39
N THR A 194 -3.78 16.27 3.18
CA THR A 194 -4.67 17.37 2.84
C THR A 194 -5.48 17.03 1.58
N TRP A 195 -6.53 17.79 1.29
CA TRP A 195 -7.29 17.67 0.05
C TRP A 195 -6.41 17.80 -1.20
N LYS A 196 -5.39 18.69 -1.18
CA LYS A 196 -4.45 18.85 -2.30
C LYS A 196 -3.66 17.57 -2.55
N LYS A 197 -3.15 16.93 -1.48
CA LYS A 197 -2.41 15.66 -1.59
C LYS A 197 -3.31 14.51 -2.05
N LEU A 198 -4.54 14.43 -1.54
CA LEU A 198 -5.53 13.46 -1.99
C LEU A 198 -5.84 13.66 -3.48
N ALA A 199 -6.10 14.89 -3.93
CA ALA A 199 -6.39 15.21 -5.32
C ALA A 199 -5.23 14.86 -6.26
N ALA A 200 -3.98 15.06 -5.84
CA ALA A 200 -2.79 14.67 -6.60
C ALA A 200 -2.62 13.14 -6.70
N PHE A 201 -2.95 12.42 -5.63
CA PHE A 201 -2.90 10.95 -5.57
C PHE A 201 -4.01 10.27 -6.36
N LEU A 202 -5.20 10.84 -6.35
CA LEU A 202 -6.44 10.23 -6.85
C LEU A 202 -6.35 9.73 -8.31
N PRO A 203 -5.81 10.50 -9.28
CA PRO A 203 -5.70 10.03 -10.67
C PRO A 203 -4.84 8.78 -10.81
N ILE A 204 -3.70 8.72 -10.10
CA ILE A 204 -2.79 7.56 -10.12
C ILE A 204 -3.47 6.36 -9.46
N ALA A 205 -4.13 6.57 -8.32
CA ALA A 205 -4.84 5.51 -7.60
C ALA A 205 -5.99 4.94 -8.45
N VAL A 206 -6.83 5.80 -9.02
CA VAL A 206 -7.97 5.35 -9.85
C VAL A 206 -7.47 4.64 -11.10
N ALA A 207 -6.54 5.23 -11.85
CA ALA A 207 -6.02 4.62 -13.08
C ALA A 207 -5.33 3.28 -12.81
N GLY A 208 -4.42 3.22 -11.81
CA GLY A 208 -3.67 2.02 -11.48
C GLY A 208 -4.55 0.90 -10.90
N CYS A 209 -5.45 1.22 -9.97
CA CYS A 209 -6.37 0.23 -9.42
C CYS A 209 -7.33 -0.29 -10.48
N SER A 210 -7.87 0.59 -11.32
CA SER A 210 -8.76 0.20 -12.44
C SER A 210 -8.02 -0.69 -13.44
N PHE A 211 -6.77 -0.37 -13.77
CA PHE A 211 -5.94 -1.20 -14.64
C PHE A 211 -5.79 -2.62 -14.07
N ILE A 212 -5.36 -2.77 -12.82
CA ILE A 212 -5.16 -4.09 -12.21
C ILE A 212 -6.48 -4.89 -12.16
N ILE A 213 -7.59 -4.25 -11.80
CA ILE A 213 -8.91 -4.90 -11.73
C ILE A 213 -9.40 -5.29 -13.12
N MET A 214 -9.23 -4.44 -14.12
CA MET A 214 -9.68 -4.70 -15.50
C MET A 214 -8.86 -5.83 -16.13
N PHE A 215 -7.55 -5.85 -15.91
CA PHE A 215 -6.64 -6.86 -16.46
C PHE A 215 -6.38 -8.05 -15.54
N ARG A 216 -7.24 -8.30 -14.52
CA ARG A 216 -7.11 -9.43 -13.57
C ARG A 216 -7.14 -10.81 -14.23
N ARG A 217 -7.75 -10.95 -15.44
CA ARG A 217 -7.69 -12.19 -16.24
C ARG A 217 -6.25 -12.49 -16.64
N GLN A 218 -5.52 -11.48 -17.10
CA GLN A 218 -4.12 -11.62 -17.49
C GLN A 218 -3.22 -12.01 -16.31
N LEU A 219 -3.55 -11.56 -15.08
CA LEU A 219 -2.85 -12.02 -13.87
C LEU A 219 -3.05 -13.53 -13.61
N ASN A 220 -4.25 -14.09 -13.87
CA ASN A 220 -4.45 -15.52 -13.79
C ASN A 220 -3.62 -16.28 -14.82
N ILE A 221 -3.58 -15.77 -16.06
CA ILE A 221 -2.81 -16.41 -17.15
C ILE A 221 -1.30 -16.33 -16.84
N LEU A 222 -0.79 -15.18 -16.40
CA LEU A 222 0.63 -15.01 -16.05
C LEU A 222 1.06 -15.85 -14.85
N SER A 223 0.12 -16.23 -13.98
CA SER A 223 0.40 -17.12 -12.85
C SER A 223 0.59 -18.59 -13.24
N LEU A 224 0.21 -19.02 -14.45
CA LEU A 224 0.44 -20.38 -14.96
C LEU A 224 1.91 -20.62 -15.32
N GLY A 225 2.56 -19.63 -15.94
CA GLY A 225 3.92 -19.74 -16.46
C GLY A 225 4.08 -18.93 -17.73
N ASP A 226 5.32 -18.68 -18.14
CA ASP A 226 5.60 -17.84 -19.31
C ASP A 226 5.24 -18.57 -20.62
N GLU A 227 5.54 -19.87 -20.70
CA GLU A 227 5.27 -20.70 -21.88
C GLU A 227 3.76 -20.93 -22.05
N GLU A 228 3.07 -21.28 -20.95
CA GLU A 228 1.62 -21.47 -20.96
C GLU A 228 0.89 -20.14 -21.22
N ALA A 229 1.35 -19.04 -20.64
CA ALA A 229 0.75 -17.73 -20.90
C ALA A 229 0.93 -17.28 -22.35
N ALA A 230 2.08 -17.57 -22.95
CA ALA A 230 2.35 -17.29 -24.36
C ALA A 230 1.49 -18.17 -25.29
N SER A 231 1.31 -19.44 -24.97
CA SER A 231 0.45 -20.37 -25.75
C SER A 231 -1.02 -19.96 -25.74
N LEU A 232 -1.46 -19.27 -24.66
CA LEU A 232 -2.79 -18.66 -24.55
C LEU A 232 -2.90 -17.26 -25.22
N GLY A 233 -1.89 -16.87 -25.99
CA GLY A 233 -1.89 -15.62 -26.76
C GLY A 233 -1.62 -14.36 -25.94
N THR A 234 -1.14 -14.48 -24.69
CA THR A 234 -0.84 -13.33 -23.84
C THR A 234 0.56 -12.79 -24.17
N PRO A 235 0.73 -11.48 -24.44
CA PRO A 235 2.05 -10.88 -24.64
C PRO A 235 2.76 -10.71 -23.29
N VAL A 236 3.38 -11.81 -22.80
CA VAL A 236 3.92 -11.96 -21.43
C VAL A 236 4.83 -10.80 -21.03
N LYS A 237 5.84 -10.47 -21.85
CA LYS A 237 6.81 -9.40 -21.56
C LYS A 237 6.12 -8.04 -21.35
N LYS A 238 5.21 -7.68 -22.27
CA LYS A 238 4.48 -6.40 -22.22
C LYS A 238 3.56 -6.34 -21.01
N MET A 239 2.79 -7.40 -20.75
CA MET A 239 1.86 -7.41 -19.62
C MET A 239 2.59 -7.41 -18.29
N ARG A 240 3.69 -8.15 -18.16
CA ARG A 240 4.53 -8.14 -16.95
C ARG A 240 5.07 -6.73 -16.67
N LEU A 241 5.63 -6.07 -17.69
CA LEU A 241 6.13 -4.70 -17.56
C LEU A 241 5.03 -3.72 -17.12
N LEU A 242 3.85 -3.79 -17.75
CA LEU A 242 2.72 -2.93 -17.39
C LEU A 242 2.28 -3.13 -15.94
N PHE A 243 2.19 -4.37 -15.46
CA PHE A 243 1.84 -4.63 -14.06
C PHE A 243 2.91 -4.16 -13.08
N ILE A 244 4.20 -4.33 -13.40
CA ILE A 244 5.29 -3.82 -12.56
C ILE A 244 5.23 -2.30 -12.49
N ILE A 245 5.13 -1.61 -13.63
CA ILE A 245 5.05 -0.14 -13.67
C ILE A 245 3.82 0.36 -12.92
N THR A 246 2.65 -0.24 -13.14
CA THR A 246 1.42 0.16 -12.44
C THR A 246 1.54 -0.04 -10.93
N SER A 247 2.07 -1.18 -10.49
CA SER A 247 2.29 -1.45 -9.08
C SER A 247 3.30 -0.48 -8.46
N THR A 248 4.37 -0.16 -9.19
CA THR A 248 5.37 0.84 -8.77
C THR A 248 4.74 2.22 -8.62
N LEU A 249 3.97 2.67 -9.61
CA LEU A 249 3.30 3.98 -9.56
C LEU A 249 2.34 4.08 -8.36
N LEU A 250 1.57 3.03 -8.11
CA LEU A 250 0.66 2.97 -6.95
C LEU A 250 1.42 3.06 -5.64
N VAL A 251 2.47 2.25 -5.46
CA VAL A 251 3.24 2.22 -4.21
C VAL A 251 4.06 3.51 -4.05
N ALA A 252 4.76 3.96 -5.09
CA ALA A 252 5.54 5.20 -5.05
C ALA A 252 4.67 6.42 -4.72
N SER A 253 3.45 6.50 -5.27
CA SER A 253 2.53 7.61 -4.98
C SER A 253 2.03 7.61 -3.53
N VAL A 254 1.87 6.45 -2.91
CA VAL A 254 1.53 6.36 -1.48
C VAL A 254 2.74 6.70 -0.61
N VAL A 255 3.88 6.04 -0.87
CA VAL A 255 5.10 6.16 -0.07
C VAL A 255 5.66 7.58 -0.11
N SER A 256 5.61 8.25 -1.26
CA SER A 256 6.09 9.65 -1.39
C SER A 256 5.33 10.63 -0.50
N VAL A 257 4.06 10.37 -0.19
CA VAL A 257 3.23 11.23 0.65
C VAL A 257 3.26 10.83 2.12
N ALA A 258 3.19 9.53 2.39
CA ALA A 258 2.96 8.97 3.72
C ALA A 258 4.19 8.30 4.34
N GLY A 259 5.32 8.20 3.63
CA GLY A 259 6.46 7.40 4.05
C GLY A 259 6.23 5.90 3.84
N ILE A 260 7.13 5.07 4.38
CA ILE A 260 7.07 3.61 4.18
C ILE A 260 5.86 3.02 4.90
N ILE A 261 5.09 2.20 4.17
CA ILE A 261 3.97 1.42 4.71
C ILE A 261 4.23 -0.04 4.37
N SER A 262 4.62 -0.80 5.36
CA SER A 262 4.95 -2.22 5.21
C SER A 262 3.75 -3.13 5.50
N TRP A 263 3.87 -4.42 5.14
CA TRP A 263 2.98 -5.52 5.48
C TRP A 263 1.64 -5.56 4.73
N ILE A 264 0.99 -4.45 4.42
CA ILE A 264 -0.35 -4.42 3.81
C ILE A 264 -0.36 -5.15 2.46
N GLY A 265 0.62 -4.87 1.61
CA GLY A 265 0.75 -5.49 0.28
C GLY A 265 1.08 -6.99 0.31
N LEU A 266 1.62 -7.47 1.42
CA LEU A 266 1.89 -8.88 1.63
C LEU A 266 0.65 -9.60 2.19
N ILE A 267 0.07 -9.06 3.26
CA ILE A 267 -0.93 -9.73 4.07
C ILE A 267 -2.30 -9.72 3.40
N ALA A 268 -2.74 -8.57 2.88
CA ALA A 268 -4.09 -8.46 2.32
C ALA A 268 -4.36 -9.49 1.21
N PRO A 269 -3.53 -9.62 0.15
CA PRO A 269 -3.75 -10.65 -0.85
C PRO A 269 -3.53 -12.08 -0.31
N HIS A 270 -2.61 -12.28 0.63
CA HIS A 270 -2.34 -13.59 1.19
C HIS A 270 -3.55 -14.13 1.98
N VAL A 271 -4.13 -13.33 2.87
CA VAL A 271 -5.35 -13.68 3.60
C VAL A 271 -6.51 -14.00 2.64
N ILE A 272 -6.69 -13.19 1.60
CA ILE A 272 -7.76 -13.41 0.63
C ILE A 272 -7.54 -14.69 -0.18
N ARG A 273 -6.30 -15.00 -0.57
CA ARG A 273 -5.98 -16.27 -1.26
C ARG A 273 -6.30 -17.49 -0.39
N LEU A 274 -6.02 -17.44 0.90
CA LEU A 274 -6.35 -18.51 1.83
C LEU A 274 -7.86 -18.73 1.97
N LEU A 275 -8.65 -17.66 1.96
CA LEU A 275 -10.10 -17.75 2.13
C LEU A 275 -10.86 -18.08 0.84
N PHE A 276 -10.38 -17.61 -0.31
CA PHE A 276 -11.12 -17.64 -1.58
C PHE A 276 -10.39 -18.36 -2.72
N GLY A 277 -9.16 -18.86 -2.47
CA GLY A 277 -8.31 -19.50 -3.48
C GLY A 277 -7.57 -18.49 -4.35
N ASN A 278 -6.85 -18.99 -5.38
CA ASN A 278 -5.87 -18.19 -6.14
C ASN A 278 -6.47 -17.44 -7.35
N ASN A 279 -7.79 -17.50 -7.58
CA ASN A 279 -8.42 -16.86 -8.72
C ASN A 279 -8.46 -15.34 -8.57
N ASN A 280 -7.66 -14.62 -9.36
CA ASN A 280 -7.53 -13.16 -9.32
C ASN A 280 -8.82 -12.40 -9.67
N TYR A 281 -9.83 -13.03 -10.27
CA TYR A 281 -11.16 -12.42 -10.40
C TYR A 281 -11.77 -12.04 -9.05
N LYS A 282 -11.50 -12.87 -8.01
CA LYS A 282 -11.96 -12.65 -6.64
C LYS A 282 -10.88 -11.99 -5.79
N VAL A 283 -9.64 -12.46 -5.92
CA VAL A 283 -8.53 -12.01 -5.10
C VAL A 283 -8.27 -10.52 -5.28
N ALA A 284 -8.27 -9.99 -6.50
CA ALA A 284 -7.95 -8.58 -6.73
C ALA A 284 -8.96 -7.63 -6.03
N PRO A 285 -10.27 -7.66 -6.29
CA PRO A 285 -11.20 -6.74 -5.63
C PRO A 285 -11.29 -6.95 -4.11
N LEU A 286 -11.20 -8.20 -3.64
CA LEU A 286 -11.26 -8.49 -2.22
C LEU A 286 -9.98 -8.05 -1.48
N SER A 287 -8.80 -8.13 -2.14
CA SER A 287 -7.54 -7.64 -1.57
C SER A 287 -7.49 -6.12 -1.51
N PHE A 288 -8.11 -5.41 -2.45
CA PHE A 288 -8.33 -3.98 -2.34
C PHE A 288 -9.11 -3.64 -1.06
N MET A 289 -10.26 -4.31 -0.85
CA MET A 289 -11.11 -4.09 0.32
C MET A 289 -10.40 -4.47 1.63
N CYS A 290 -9.71 -5.60 1.65
CA CYS A 290 -8.96 -6.06 2.82
C CYS A 290 -7.80 -5.11 3.16
N GLY A 291 -7.01 -4.68 2.17
CA GLY A 291 -5.92 -3.73 2.37
C GLY A 291 -6.42 -2.37 2.85
N ALA A 292 -7.52 -1.87 2.28
CA ALA A 292 -8.18 -0.65 2.73
C ALA A 292 -8.61 -0.74 4.19
N ALA A 293 -9.27 -1.83 4.58
CA ALA A 293 -9.73 -2.04 5.96
C ALA A 293 -8.57 -2.17 6.94
N LEU A 294 -7.55 -2.95 6.61
CA LEU A 294 -6.37 -3.14 7.47
C LEU A 294 -5.62 -1.82 7.70
N LEU A 295 -5.42 -1.04 6.64
CA LEU A 295 -4.70 0.23 6.77
C LEU A 295 -5.52 1.29 7.49
N LEU A 296 -6.84 1.36 7.26
CA LEU A 296 -7.74 2.23 8.05
C LEU A 296 -7.74 1.88 9.52
N PHE A 297 -7.77 0.58 9.84
CA PHE A 297 -7.70 0.13 11.23
C PHE A 297 -6.36 0.52 11.85
N ALA A 298 -5.24 0.25 11.17
CA ALA A 298 -3.91 0.61 11.64
C ALA A 298 -3.75 2.12 11.86
N ASP A 299 -4.21 2.96 10.91
CA ASP A 299 -4.19 4.41 11.03
C ASP A 299 -5.05 4.91 12.20
N THR A 300 -6.25 4.32 12.39
CA THR A 300 -7.15 4.72 13.47
C THR A 300 -6.54 4.40 14.84
N VAL A 301 -5.92 3.23 14.98
CA VAL A 301 -5.19 2.84 16.18
C VAL A 301 -3.98 3.76 16.41
N ALA A 302 -3.17 4.00 15.37
CA ALA A 302 -1.97 4.83 15.41
C ALA A 302 -2.23 6.25 15.95
N ARG A 303 -3.33 6.88 15.52
CA ARG A 303 -3.71 8.24 15.93
C ARG A 303 -4.50 8.32 17.23
N SER A 304 -4.93 7.18 17.78
CA SER A 304 -5.80 7.15 18.97
C SER A 304 -5.09 6.73 20.26
N LEU A 305 -3.97 5.99 20.16
CA LEU A 305 -3.30 5.39 21.32
C LEU A 305 -2.45 6.37 22.12
N SER A 306 -1.92 7.41 21.51
CA SER A 306 -0.91 8.27 22.14
C SER A 306 -1.17 9.76 21.84
N GLY A 307 -0.67 10.65 22.71
CA GLY A 307 -0.64 12.09 22.50
C GLY A 307 0.14 12.51 21.25
N ASN A 308 1.23 11.84 20.91
CA ASN A 308 1.90 11.92 19.63
C ASN A 308 1.44 10.74 18.77
N GLU A 309 1.17 10.97 17.47
CA GLU A 309 0.75 9.90 16.59
C GLU A 309 1.85 8.84 16.46
N ILE A 310 1.50 7.58 16.70
CA ILE A 310 2.42 6.46 16.48
C ILE A 310 2.60 6.27 14.97
N PRO A 311 3.83 6.09 14.47
CA PRO A 311 4.04 5.75 13.05
C PRO A 311 3.26 4.50 12.63
N VAL A 312 2.59 4.59 11.47
CA VAL A 312 1.67 3.54 11.01
C VAL A 312 2.39 2.23 10.72
N SER A 313 3.66 2.27 10.27
CA SER A 313 4.44 1.07 10.02
C SER A 313 4.68 0.22 11.27
N ILE A 314 4.75 0.84 12.45
CA ILE A 314 4.83 0.11 13.72
C ILE A 314 3.56 -0.71 13.95
N ILE A 315 2.40 -0.08 13.77
CA ILE A 315 1.12 -0.76 13.97
C ILE A 315 0.90 -1.86 12.93
N THR A 316 1.23 -1.58 11.66
CA THR A 316 1.10 -2.59 10.60
C THR A 316 2.07 -3.76 10.81
N ALA A 317 3.26 -3.55 11.35
CA ALA A 317 4.20 -4.61 11.70
C ALA A 317 3.71 -5.45 12.89
N VAL A 318 3.26 -4.80 13.97
CA VAL A 318 2.74 -5.48 15.17
C VAL A 318 1.51 -6.35 14.85
N ILE A 319 0.65 -5.92 13.92
CA ILE A 319 -0.50 -6.71 13.46
C ILE A 319 -0.06 -7.75 12.42
N GLY A 320 0.78 -7.36 11.49
CA GLY A 320 1.12 -8.13 10.31
C GLY A 320 2.00 -9.34 10.60
N ALA A 321 3.04 -9.18 11.41
CA ALA A 321 3.97 -10.27 11.69
C ALA A 321 3.29 -11.44 12.41
N PRO A 322 2.46 -11.26 13.46
CA PRO A 322 1.73 -12.36 14.08
C PRO A 322 0.72 -13.04 13.14
N ILE A 323 0.02 -12.26 12.29
CA ILE A 323 -0.89 -12.84 11.30
C ILE A 323 -0.12 -13.76 10.37
N LEU A 324 1.00 -13.31 9.81
CA LEU A 324 1.81 -14.14 8.91
C LEU A 324 2.37 -15.37 9.63
N ALA A 325 2.86 -15.23 10.86
CA ALA A 325 3.35 -16.34 11.68
C ALA A 325 2.24 -17.39 11.92
N GLN A 326 1.04 -16.94 12.28
CA GLN A 326 -0.10 -17.85 12.48
C GLN A 326 -0.51 -18.57 11.18
N LEU A 327 -0.45 -17.88 10.03
CA LEU A 327 -0.73 -18.47 8.73
C LEU A 327 0.32 -19.51 8.35
N MET A 328 1.59 -19.30 8.69
CA MET A 328 2.66 -20.29 8.49
C MET A 328 2.47 -21.53 9.38
N LEU A 329 2.07 -21.36 10.65
CA LEU A 329 1.84 -22.48 11.56
C LEU A 329 0.64 -23.35 11.17
N ARG A 330 -0.40 -22.79 10.59
CA ARG A 330 -1.57 -23.53 10.08
C ARG A 330 -1.27 -24.37 8.84
N ARG A 331 -0.09 -24.24 8.25
CA ARG A 331 0.33 -24.86 7.00
C ARG A 331 0.61 -26.36 7.09
N ASN A 332 0.57 -27.00 8.24
CA ASN A 332 0.81 -28.45 8.38
C ASN A 332 -0.32 -29.33 7.83
N ASN A 333 -1.43 -28.76 7.34
CA ASN A 333 -2.51 -29.52 6.70
C ASN A 333 -2.86 -28.92 5.32
N ASP A 334 -2.34 -29.51 4.25
CA ASP A 334 -2.92 -29.66 2.89
C ASP A 334 -3.16 -28.46 1.95
N ILE A 335 -2.52 -27.28 2.10
CA ILE A 335 -2.86 -26.15 1.20
C ILE A 335 -1.77 -25.80 0.17
N TRP A 336 -0.58 -26.39 0.24
CA TRP A 336 0.54 -26.06 -0.65
C TRP A 336 0.94 -27.16 -1.64
N ILE A 337 0.23 -28.29 -1.68
CA ILE A 337 0.40 -29.34 -2.69
C ILE A 337 -0.70 -29.16 -3.72
N GLY A 338 -0.51 -28.22 -4.59
CA GLY A 338 -1.46 -27.88 -5.66
C GLY A 338 -0.88 -26.82 -6.59
N ILE A 339 0.39 -26.96 -6.97
CA ILE A 339 1.03 -26.35 -8.13
C ILE A 339 1.62 -27.47 -8.96
#